data_8aff8b60754e9235e5ab960fb4684cf9
#
_entry.id   8aff8b60754e9235e5ab960fb4684cf9
#
_cell.length_a   1.000
_cell.length_b   1.000
_cell.length_c   1.000
_cell.angle_alpha   90.00
_cell.angle_beta   90.00
_cell.angle_gamma   90.00
#
_symmetry.space_group_name_H-M   'P 1'
#
loop_
_entity.id
_entity.type
_entity.pdbx_description
1 polymer ?
#
loop_
_entity_poly.entity_id
_entity_poly.type
_entity_poly.pdbx_seq_one_letter_code
_entity_poly.pdbx_strand_id
1 'polypeptide(L)'
;MVIHTNTPRVREARRTNVELILSQHDNKCATCVRSGSCQLQKISNDLGVLSVPYKSDLAAGKKSFWTTTFPLYRDINKCIKCMRCIQICDKVQSLSIWDVSGSGSRTTIDVSENRFIKEADCSLCGQCITHCPTGGLRERDDTQRAFAA
;
A
#
# COMPACT_ATOMS: atom_id res chain seq x y z
N MET A 1 35.60 3.90 -5.53
CA MET A 1 34.55 4.79 -4.99
C MET A 1 34.16 4.28 -3.62
N VAL A 2 34.16 5.13 -2.58
CA VAL A 2 33.71 4.76 -1.22
C VAL A 2 32.29 5.22 -1.05
N ILE A 3 31.38 4.29 -0.69
CA ILE A 3 29.95 4.58 -0.49
C ILE A 3 29.63 4.43 1.01
N HIS A 4 29.10 5.48 1.61
CA HIS A 4 28.66 5.50 3.00
C HIS A 4 27.13 5.35 3.06
N THR A 5 26.64 4.29 3.69
CA THR A 5 25.21 3.96 3.74
C THR A 5 24.53 4.34 5.05
N ASN A 6 25.25 4.77 6.08
CA ASN A 6 24.69 5.02 7.42
C ASN A 6 25.30 6.24 8.12
N THR A 7 25.58 7.31 7.39
CA THR A 7 25.99 8.60 7.99
C THR A 7 24.77 9.34 8.57
N PRO A 8 24.96 10.33 9.46
CA PRO A 8 23.88 11.20 9.94
C PRO A 8 23.05 11.79 8.80
N ARG A 9 23.69 12.30 7.75
CA ARG A 9 23.05 12.85 6.56
C ARG A 9 22.18 11.82 5.83
N VAL A 10 22.65 10.58 5.71
CA VAL A 10 21.87 9.50 5.07
C VAL A 10 20.65 9.12 5.92
N ARG A 11 20.81 9.09 7.24
CA ARG A 11 19.68 8.82 8.16
C ARG A 11 18.61 9.91 8.12
N GLU A 12 19.03 11.17 8.06
CA GLU A 12 18.13 12.31 7.91
C GLU A 12 17.36 12.25 6.59
N ALA A 13 18.04 12.01 5.47
CA ALA A 13 17.38 11.84 4.17
C ALA A 13 16.35 10.68 4.15
N ARG A 14 16.69 9.54 4.77
CA ARG A 14 15.75 8.41 4.93
C ARG A 14 14.55 8.78 5.79
N ARG A 15 14.77 9.49 6.89
CA ARG A 15 13.69 9.97 7.75
C ARG A 15 12.75 10.88 6.99
N THR A 16 13.25 11.88 6.26
CA THR A 16 12.45 12.78 5.42
C THR A 16 11.63 12.00 4.40
N ASN A 17 12.22 11.01 3.72
CA ASN A 17 11.49 10.17 2.77
C ASN A 17 10.34 9.39 3.44
N VAL A 18 10.56 8.85 4.64
CA VAL A 18 9.52 8.14 5.40
C VAL A 18 8.43 9.10 5.86
N GLU A 19 8.77 10.29 6.30
CA GLU A 19 7.81 11.34 6.67
C GLU A 19 6.93 11.76 5.49
N LEU A 20 7.51 11.88 4.28
CA LEU A 20 6.76 12.14 3.05
C LEU A 20 5.80 10.99 2.68
N ILE A 21 6.22 9.74 2.86
CA ILE A 21 5.33 8.57 2.67
C ILE A 21 4.19 8.61 3.68
N LEU A 22 4.48 8.86 4.95
CA LEU A 22 3.50 8.92 6.02
C LEU A 22 2.52 10.09 5.86
N SER A 23 2.91 11.20 5.22
CA SER A 23 2.03 12.32 4.96
C SER A 23 0.83 11.98 4.07
N GLN A 24 0.95 10.93 3.26
CA GLN A 24 -0.10 10.42 2.36
C GLN A 24 -0.71 9.09 2.84
N HIS A 25 -0.32 8.62 4.02
CA HIS A 25 -0.75 7.34 4.58
C HIS A 25 -1.76 7.55 5.71
N ASP A 26 -2.78 6.68 5.79
CA ASP A 26 -3.70 6.65 6.94
C ASP A 26 -3.01 5.97 8.13
N ASN A 27 -2.52 6.78 9.07
CA ASN A 27 -1.69 6.37 10.20
C ASN A 27 -2.47 5.72 11.36
N LYS A 28 -3.66 5.15 11.11
CA LYS A 28 -4.45 4.41 12.11
C LYS A 28 -3.86 3.03 12.37
N CYS A 29 -2.63 2.97 12.89
CA CYS A 29 -1.89 1.72 13.07
C CYS A 29 -2.57 0.77 14.06
N ALA A 30 -3.17 1.28 15.13
CA ALA A 30 -3.81 0.45 16.17
C ALA A 30 -4.96 -0.43 15.63
N THR A 31 -5.67 0.03 14.60
CA THR A 31 -6.79 -0.70 13.98
C THR A 31 -6.43 -1.29 12.61
N CYS A 32 -5.16 -1.23 12.23
CA CYS A 32 -4.70 -1.71 10.93
C CYS A 32 -4.48 -3.23 10.96
N VAL A 33 -4.93 -3.92 9.90
CA VAL A 33 -4.74 -5.38 9.74
C VAL A 33 -3.25 -5.79 9.71
N ARG A 34 -2.34 -4.86 9.42
CA ARG A 34 -0.89 -5.09 9.41
C ARG A 34 -0.19 -4.59 10.68
N SER A 35 -0.92 -4.19 11.73
CA SER A 35 -0.30 -3.79 12.99
C SER A 35 0.65 -4.86 13.51
N GLY A 36 1.85 -4.47 13.91
CA GLY A 36 2.90 -5.38 14.37
C GLY A 36 3.68 -6.12 13.27
N SER A 37 3.15 -6.23 12.03
CA SER A 37 3.84 -6.87 10.88
C SER A 37 4.05 -5.92 9.70
N CYS A 38 3.85 -4.62 9.89
CA CYS A 38 3.96 -3.60 8.85
C CYS A 38 5.41 -3.12 8.68
N GLN A 39 5.96 -3.24 7.45
CA GLN A 39 7.31 -2.76 7.16
C GLN A 39 7.44 -1.23 7.31
N LEU A 40 6.40 -0.46 6.96
CA LEU A 40 6.41 1.00 7.14
C LEU A 40 6.47 1.37 8.61
N GLN A 41 5.67 0.72 9.47
CA GLN A 41 5.68 0.92 10.92
C GLN A 41 7.07 0.63 11.50
N LYS A 42 7.68 -0.49 11.11
CA LYS A 42 9.03 -0.85 11.55
C LYS A 42 10.07 0.20 11.16
N ILE A 43 10.11 0.61 9.89
CA ILE A 43 11.07 1.60 9.39
C ILE A 43 10.86 2.96 10.07
N SER A 44 9.61 3.37 10.30
CA SER A 44 9.29 4.62 11.02
C SER A 44 9.84 4.60 12.44
N ASN A 45 9.68 3.49 13.16
CA ASN A 45 10.21 3.32 14.51
C ASN A 45 11.75 3.31 14.51
N ASP A 46 12.38 2.58 13.57
CA ASP A 46 13.84 2.48 13.46
C ASP A 46 14.50 3.84 13.17
N LEU A 47 13.79 4.73 12.47
CA LEU A 47 14.24 6.09 12.14
C LEU A 47 13.78 7.15 13.17
N GLY A 48 13.05 6.77 14.19
CA GLY A 48 12.56 7.66 15.23
C GLY A 48 11.59 8.74 14.70
N VAL A 49 10.72 8.39 13.75
CA VAL A 49 9.70 9.30 13.23
C VAL A 49 8.55 9.37 14.21
N LEU A 50 8.49 10.45 15.01
CA LEU A 50 7.46 10.68 16.04
C LEU A 50 6.28 11.53 15.54
N SER A 51 6.52 12.36 14.51
CA SER A 51 5.51 13.24 13.94
C SER A 51 5.73 13.37 12.42
N VAL A 52 4.67 13.72 11.72
CA VAL A 52 4.70 13.96 10.27
C VAL A 52 4.49 15.45 10.04
N PRO A 53 5.56 16.21 9.71
CA PRO A 53 5.45 17.67 9.55
C PRO A 53 4.71 18.06 8.25
N TYR A 54 4.65 17.15 7.29
CA TYR A 54 4.01 17.39 6.00
C TYR A 54 2.52 17.03 6.05
N LYS A 55 1.68 17.96 5.58
CA LYS A 55 0.24 17.70 5.39
C LYS A 55 -0.03 17.42 3.92
N SER A 56 -0.86 16.43 3.65
CA SER A 56 -1.33 16.12 2.30
C SER A 56 -2.85 16.03 2.30
N ASP A 57 -3.49 16.87 1.52
CA ASP A 57 -4.95 16.85 1.30
C ASP A 57 -5.37 15.68 0.40
N LEU A 58 -4.40 14.96 -0.16
CA LEU A 58 -4.64 13.90 -1.15
C LEU A 58 -5.19 12.59 -0.55
N ALA A 59 -5.03 12.39 0.76
CA ALA A 59 -5.57 11.19 1.44
C ALA A 59 -7.09 11.27 1.66
N ALA A 60 -7.67 12.47 1.65
CA ALA A 60 -9.04 12.71 2.11
C ALA A 60 -10.14 12.48 1.06
N GLY A 61 -9.88 11.95 -0.13
CA GLY A 61 -10.90 11.92 -1.18
C GLY A 61 -10.86 10.81 -2.20
N LYS A 62 -9.93 9.88 -2.10
CA LYS A 62 -9.83 8.80 -3.10
C LYS A 62 -10.86 7.71 -2.82
N LYS A 63 -12.01 7.80 -3.48
CA LYS A 63 -12.99 6.72 -3.49
C LYS A 63 -12.37 5.51 -4.21
N SER A 64 -12.27 4.39 -3.51
CA SER A 64 -11.94 3.11 -4.13
C SER A 64 -13.18 2.60 -4.87
N PHE A 65 -13.07 2.31 -6.15
CA PHE A 65 -14.12 1.66 -6.97
C PHE A 65 -14.23 0.16 -6.67
N TRP A 66 -13.95 -0.25 -5.43
CA TRP A 66 -13.95 -1.64 -5.03
C TRP A 66 -15.33 -2.07 -4.58
N THR A 67 -15.78 -3.19 -5.11
CA THR A 67 -17.01 -3.82 -4.67
C THR A 67 -16.75 -4.68 -3.44
N THR A 68 -17.63 -4.64 -2.47
CA THR A 68 -17.57 -5.48 -1.26
C THR A 68 -17.76 -6.98 -1.56
N THR A 69 -18.13 -7.33 -2.79
CA THR A 69 -18.37 -8.71 -3.22
C THR A 69 -17.10 -9.43 -3.71
N PHE A 70 -16.04 -8.70 -4.06
CA PHE A 70 -14.80 -9.31 -4.52
C PHE A 70 -13.95 -9.81 -3.34
N PRO A 71 -13.29 -10.98 -3.43
CA PRO A 71 -12.54 -11.57 -2.29
C PRO A 71 -11.32 -10.76 -1.85
N LEU A 72 -10.79 -9.91 -2.72
CA LEU A 72 -9.65 -9.04 -2.44
C LEU A 72 -10.17 -7.64 -2.10
N TYR A 73 -9.65 -7.08 -1.02
CA TYR A 73 -9.95 -5.72 -0.58
C TYR A 73 -8.73 -4.81 -0.76
N ARG A 74 -8.98 -3.58 -1.21
CA ARG A 74 -7.96 -2.55 -1.36
C ARG A 74 -8.29 -1.31 -0.56
N ASP A 75 -7.34 -0.87 0.26
CA ASP A 75 -7.35 0.42 0.93
C ASP A 75 -6.28 1.33 0.32
N ILE A 76 -6.74 2.28 -0.51
CA ILE A 76 -5.85 3.21 -1.20
C ILE A 76 -5.10 4.13 -0.25
N ASN A 77 -5.69 4.45 0.91
CA ASN A 77 -5.09 5.34 1.91
C ASN A 77 -3.95 4.67 2.68
N LYS A 78 -3.85 3.35 2.59
CA LYS A 78 -2.74 2.56 3.17
C LYS A 78 -1.70 2.17 2.13
N CYS A 79 -1.89 2.53 0.87
CA CYS A 79 -0.96 2.23 -0.20
C CYS A 79 0.22 3.22 -0.20
N ILE A 80 1.45 2.70 -0.11
CA ILE A 80 2.70 3.49 -0.17
C ILE A 80 3.30 3.56 -1.58
N LYS A 81 2.58 3.12 -2.59
CA LYS A 81 2.96 3.19 -4.01
C LYS A 81 4.29 2.48 -4.32
N CYS A 82 4.59 1.39 -3.61
CA CYS A 82 5.84 0.63 -3.76
C CYS A 82 5.88 -0.27 -5.00
N MET A 83 4.78 -0.37 -5.75
CA MET A 83 4.64 -1.13 -7.01
C MET A 83 4.89 -2.66 -6.88
N ARG A 84 5.04 -3.22 -5.68
CA ARG A 84 5.27 -4.67 -5.50
C ARG A 84 4.12 -5.52 -6.05
N CYS A 85 2.87 -5.07 -5.91
CA CYS A 85 1.71 -5.77 -6.46
C CYS A 85 1.72 -5.79 -7.98
N ILE A 86 2.19 -4.73 -8.65
CA ILE A 86 2.40 -4.70 -10.09
C ILE A 86 3.47 -5.73 -10.48
N GLN A 87 4.65 -5.65 -9.84
CA GLN A 87 5.78 -6.51 -10.17
C GLN A 87 5.45 -7.99 -10.02
N ILE A 88 4.81 -8.39 -8.92
CA ILE A 88 4.47 -9.80 -8.71
C ILE A 88 3.38 -10.28 -9.68
N CYS A 89 2.40 -9.43 -9.99
CA CYS A 89 1.32 -9.77 -10.89
C CYS A 89 1.80 -9.86 -12.35
N ASP A 90 2.64 -8.92 -12.78
CA ASP A 90 3.16 -8.86 -14.15
C ASP A 90 4.29 -9.91 -14.38
N LYS A 91 5.33 -9.88 -13.54
CA LYS A 91 6.56 -10.68 -13.79
C LYS A 91 6.46 -12.13 -13.37
N VAL A 92 5.65 -12.47 -12.38
CA VAL A 92 5.54 -13.83 -11.85
C VAL A 92 4.23 -14.49 -12.27
N GLN A 93 3.12 -13.76 -12.19
CA GLN A 93 1.80 -14.32 -12.56
C GLN A 93 1.44 -14.08 -14.02
N SER A 94 2.13 -13.17 -14.72
CA SER A 94 1.86 -12.81 -16.14
C SER A 94 0.41 -12.36 -16.41
N LEU A 95 -0.24 -11.74 -15.40
CA LEU A 95 -1.64 -11.33 -15.49
C LEU A 95 -1.83 -9.83 -15.66
N SER A 96 -0.85 -9.00 -15.30
CA SER A 96 -0.85 -7.53 -15.46
C SER A 96 -2.13 -6.83 -14.97
N ILE A 97 -2.69 -7.32 -13.84
CA ILE A 97 -3.95 -6.79 -13.26
C ILE A 97 -3.77 -5.38 -12.71
N TRP A 98 -2.57 -5.07 -12.17
CA TRP A 98 -2.27 -3.82 -11.50
C TRP A 98 -1.44 -2.90 -12.37
N ASP A 99 -1.74 -1.60 -12.34
CA ASP A 99 -0.95 -0.58 -13.06
C ASP A 99 -0.86 0.71 -12.25
N VAL A 100 0.01 1.60 -12.71
CA VAL A 100 0.19 2.96 -12.18
C VAL A 100 -0.82 3.88 -12.83
N SER A 101 -1.61 4.59 -12.03
CA SER A 101 -2.52 5.63 -12.49
C SER A 101 -2.13 6.99 -11.92
N GLY A 102 -2.27 8.03 -12.71
CA GLY A 102 -1.92 9.39 -12.34
C GLY A 102 -0.41 9.69 -12.37
N SER A 103 -0.03 10.88 -11.95
CA SER A 103 1.36 11.38 -11.95
C SER A 103 1.67 12.22 -10.72
N GLY A 104 2.94 12.29 -10.34
CA GLY A 104 3.43 13.07 -9.19
C GLY A 104 2.75 12.66 -7.89
N SER A 105 2.29 13.63 -7.11
CA SER A 105 1.59 13.40 -5.85
C SER A 105 0.28 12.62 -6.00
N ARG A 106 -0.36 12.69 -7.18
CA ARG A 106 -1.61 11.99 -7.50
C ARG A 106 -1.41 10.56 -7.99
N THR A 107 -0.17 10.09 -8.10
CA THR A 107 0.12 8.70 -8.46
C THR A 107 -0.60 7.74 -7.51
N THR A 108 -1.23 6.74 -8.06
CA THR A 108 -1.86 5.63 -7.33
C THR A 108 -1.63 4.32 -8.07
N ILE A 109 -1.77 3.21 -7.37
CA ILE A 109 -1.79 1.88 -7.99
C ILE A 109 -3.25 1.48 -8.12
N ASP A 110 -3.68 1.15 -9.31
CA ASP A 110 -5.06 0.75 -9.58
C ASP A 110 -5.13 -0.45 -10.53
N VAL A 111 -6.33 -0.92 -10.85
CA VAL A 111 -6.52 -1.95 -11.86
C VAL A 111 -6.19 -1.36 -13.22
N SER A 112 -5.46 -2.13 -14.03
CA SER A 112 -5.06 -1.74 -15.40
C SER A 112 -6.26 -1.25 -16.21
N GLU A 113 -6.05 -0.20 -17.00
CA GLU A 113 -7.08 0.42 -17.87
C GLU A 113 -8.26 1.03 -17.09
N ASN A 114 -8.10 1.27 -15.77
CA ASN A 114 -9.17 1.77 -14.89
C ASN A 114 -10.43 0.87 -14.88
N ARG A 115 -10.27 -0.42 -15.16
CA ARG A 115 -11.35 -1.41 -15.09
C ARG A 115 -11.77 -1.69 -13.64
N PHE A 116 -12.97 -2.23 -13.45
CA PHE A 116 -13.33 -2.84 -12.18
C PHE A 116 -12.54 -4.14 -11.98
N ILE A 117 -12.11 -4.42 -10.75
CA ILE A 117 -11.34 -5.63 -10.44
C ILE A 117 -12.06 -6.93 -10.84
N LYS A 118 -13.39 -6.95 -10.80
CA LYS A 118 -14.20 -8.10 -11.22
C LYS A 118 -14.20 -8.33 -12.73
N GLU A 119 -13.83 -7.29 -13.52
CA GLU A 119 -13.75 -7.33 -14.98
C GLU A 119 -12.32 -7.59 -15.46
N ALA A 120 -11.36 -7.52 -14.54
CA ALA A 120 -9.99 -7.90 -14.80
C ALA A 120 -9.85 -9.41 -14.56
N ASP A 121 -9.24 -10.13 -15.47
CA ASP A 121 -9.08 -11.60 -15.41
C ASP A 121 -8.15 -12.04 -14.28
N CYS A 122 -8.49 -11.67 -13.05
CA CYS A 122 -7.72 -11.94 -11.85
C CYS A 122 -7.89 -13.40 -11.43
N SER A 123 -6.77 -14.13 -11.34
CA SER A 123 -6.76 -15.54 -10.92
C SER A 123 -7.01 -15.75 -9.41
N LEU A 124 -7.16 -14.68 -8.62
CA LEU A 124 -7.35 -14.72 -7.16
C LEU A 124 -6.19 -15.41 -6.41
N CYS A 125 -4.98 -15.42 -6.95
CA CYS A 125 -3.82 -16.11 -6.36
C CYS A 125 -3.33 -15.51 -5.03
N GLY A 126 -3.77 -14.30 -4.65
CA GLY A 126 -3.40 -13.63 -3.38
C GLY A 126 -1.96 -13.11 -3.31
N GLN A 127 -1.12 -13.30 -4.32
CA GLN A 127 0.30 -12.90 -4.27
C GLN A 127 0.51 -11.39 -4.06
N CYS A 128 -0.38 -10.57 -4.60
CA CYS A 128 -0.34 -9.13 -4.37
C CYS A 128 -0.60 -8.74 -2.89
N ILE A 129 -1.36 -9.55 -2.15
CA ILE A 129 -1.61 -9.37 -0.71
C ILE A 129 -0.35 -9.70 0.08
N THR A 130 0.27 -10.87 -0.18
CA THR A 130 1.46 -11.33 0.55
C THR A 130 2.67 -10.42 0.34
N HIS A 131 2.79 -9.80 -0.85
CA HIS A 131 3.87 -8.87 -1.17
C HIS A 131 3.58 -7.41 -0.78
N CYS A 132 2.35 -7.09 -0.36
CA CYS A 132 2.03 -5.74 0.12
C CYS A 132 2.69 -5.49 1.48
N PRO A 133 3.58 -4.47 1.60
CA PRO A 133 4.31 -4.22 2.84
C PRO A 133 3.47 -3.50 3.90
N THR A 134 2.27 -3.05 3.52
CA THR A 134 1.32 -2.33 4.38
C THR A 134 -0.07 -2.97 4.29
N GLY A 135 -1.08 -2.37 4.89
CA GLY A 135 -2.48 -2.81 4.80
C GLY A 135 -3.21 -2.35 3.54
N GLY A 136 -2.48 -1.98 2.47
CA GLY A 136 -3.09 -1.47 1.23
C GLY A 136 -3.86 -2.52 0.43
N LEU A 137 -3.43 -3.78 0.49
CA LEU A 137 -4.12 -4.93 -0.10
C LEU A 137 -4.29 -6.00 0.98
N ARG A 138 -5.48 -6.57 1.05
CA ARG A 138 -5.82 -7.65 1.98
C ARG A 138 -6.95 -8.51 1.42
N GLU A 139 -7.13 -9.67 1.99
CA GLU A 139 -8.33 -10.49 1.84
C GLU A 139 -9.57 -9.78 2.41
N ARG A 140 -10.72 -10.07 1.87
CA ARG A 140 -12.00 -9.64 2.45
C ARG A 140 -12.23 -10.45 3.73
N ASP A 141 -12.64 -9.78 4.78
CA ASP A 141 -13.04 -10.44 6.03
C ASP A 141 -14.49 -10.95 5.90
N ASP A 142 -14.64 -12.25 5.78
CA ASP A 142 -15.94 -12.93 5.72
C ASP A 142 -16.30 -13.64 7.04
N THR A 143 -15.58 -13.40 8.11
CA THR A 143 -15.75 -14.08 9.42
C THR A 143 -17.21 -13.97 9.90
N GLN A 144 -17.78 -12.77 9.91
CA GLN A 144 -19.15 -12.57 10.35
C GLN A 144 -20.18 -13.28 9.46
N ARG A 145 -19.92 -13.34 8.14
CA ARG A 145 -20.80 -14.05 7.20
C ARG A 145 -20.72 -15.56 7.40
N ALA A 146 -19.54 -16.08 7.68
CA ALA A 146 -19.34 -17.51 7.95
C ALA A 146 -20.04 -17.96 9.24
N PHE A 147 -20.01 -17.12 10.28
CA PHE A 147 -20.71 -17.43 11.54
C PHE A 147 -22.24 -17.21 11.47
N ALA A 148 -22.72 -16.45 10.50
CA ALA A 148 -24.16 -16.20 10.33
C ALA A 148 -24.85 -17.21 9.38
N ALA A 149 -24.10 -18.06 8.71
CA ALA A 149 -24.56 -19.11 7.80
C ALA A 149 -24.86 -20.43 8.55
#